data_177924d2904bf06a5c44c194bdc7473b
#
_entry.id   177924d2904bf06a5c44c194bdc7473b
#
_cell.length_a   1.000
_cell.length_b   1.000
_cell.length_c   1.000
_cell.angle_alpha   90.00
_cell.angle_beta   90.00
_cell.angle_gamma   90.00
#
_symmetry.space_group_name_H-M   'P 1'
#
loop_
_entity.id
_entity.type
_entity.pdbx_description
1 polymer ?
#
loop_
_entity_poly.entity_id
_entity_poly.type
_entity_poly.pdbx_seq_one_letter_code
_entity_poly.pdbx_strand_id
1 'polypeptide(L)'
;MPVYSFTYRPFEGKYLRHFRWWIVFLEEVRLWNRSRIFHILFLLGMLQPLARFLQILSYNSAMQDPNHPLAPLIRSVTWLKVDNELYYNLIRLQAPVVILLLLYVGAGAVCADRKNRLWDIYFSKPIHWYDYLIGKLLSVIFSGLSLTFIPAVILMFTDYVTKKT
;
A
#
# COMPACT_ATOMS: atom_id res chain seq x y z
N MET A 1 -3.78 -8.42 -51.33
CA MET A 1 -3.03 -7.99 -50.13
C MET A 1 -3.38 -6.52 -49.86
N PRO A 2 -3.91 -6.16 -48.71
CA PRO A 2 -4.15 -4.76 -48.40
C PRO A 2 -2.80 -4.06 -48.20
N VAL A 3 -2.49 -3.11 -49.06
CA VAL A 3 -1.31 -2.25 -48.95
C VAL A 3 -1.67 -1.18 -47.94
N TYR A 4 -1.26 -1.36 -46.68
CA TYR A 4 -1.39 -0.29 -45.69
C TYR A 4 -0.39 0.80 -46.04
N SER A 5 -0.88 1.99 -46.34
CA SER A 5 -0.03 3.19 -46.46
C SER A 5 0.59 3.48 -45.08
N PHE A 6 1.91 3.32 -44.96
CA PHE A 6 2.66 3.71 -43.78
C PHE A 6 2.70 5.24 -43.70
N THR A 7 1.61 5.85 -43.28
CA THR A 7 1.59 7.27 -42.99
C THR A 7 2.06 7.47 -41.57
N TYR A 8 3.32 7.81 -41.38
CA TYR A 8 3.85 8.22 -40.08
C TYR A 8 3.13 9.51 -39.65
N ARG A 9 2.35 9.41 -38.58
CA ARG A 9 1.81 10.61 -37.91
C ARG A 9 2.84 11.06 -36.89
N PRO A 10 3.42 12.28 -37.02
CA PRO A 10 4.32 12.81 -36.03
C PRO A 10 3.59 12.90 -34.67
N PHE A 11 4.29 12.57 -33.59
CA PHE A 11 3.73 12.67 -32.25
C PHE A 11 3.60 14.16 -31.85
N GLU A 12 2.37 14.65 -31.75
CA GLU A 12 2.04 16.04 -31.38
C GLU A 12 1.95 16.25 -29.86
N GLY A 13 2.21 15.21 -29.04
CA GLY A 13 2.14 15.28 -27.59
C GLY A 13 3.37 15.94 -26.95
N LYS A 14 3.20 16.41 -25.72
CA LYS A 14 4.31 16.96 -24.94
C LYS A 14 5.22 15.81 -24.46
N TYR A 15 6.52 15.91 -24.82
CA TYR A 15 7.52 14.99 -24.30
C TYR A 15 7.83 15.31 -22.83
N LEU A 16 7.55 14.37 -21.92
CA LEU A 16 8.03 14.45 -20.55
C LEU A 16 9.54 14.12 -20.52
N ARG A 17 10.37 15.16 -20.45
CA ARG A 17 11.84 14.98 -20.36
C ARG A 17 12.30 14.51 -18.98
N HIS A 18 11.57 14.89 -17.92
CA HIS A 18 11.88 14.59 -16.52
C HIS A 18 10.78 13.72 -15.92
N PHE A 19 11.10 12.93 -14.88
CA PHE A 19 10.16 12.06 -14.17
C PHE A 19 9.58 10.90 -14.98
N ARG A 20 10.35 10.30 -15.88
CA ARG A 20 9.91 9.13 -16.66
C ARG A 20 9.61 7.93 -15.75
N TRP A 21 10.35 7.78 -14.65
CA TRP A 21 10.10 6.79 -13.61
C TRP A 21 8.69 6.89 -13.01
N TRP A 22 8.09 8.10 -12.97
CA TRP A 22 6.74 8.30 -12.48
C TRP A 22 5.69 7.62 -13.33
N ILE A 23 5.87 7.59 -14.64
CA ILE A 23 4.96 6.89 -15.56
C ILE A 23 5.04 5.39 -15.32
N VAL A 24 6.25 4.83 -15.16
CA VAL A 24 6.45 3.41 -14.83
C VAL A 24 5.81 3.07 -13.50
N PHE A 25 6.00 3.90 -12.49
CA PHE A 25 5.37 3.74 -11.18
C PHE A 25 3.82 3.72 -11.27
N LEU A 26 3.22 4.68 -11.97
CA LEU A 26 1.76 4.75 -12.12
C LEU A 26 1.18 3.55 -12.87
N GLU A 27 1.85 3.07 -13.90
CA GLU A 27 1.40 1.88 -14.62
C GLU A 27 1.49 0.63 -13.73
N GLU A 28 2.53 0.48 -12.92
CA GLU A 28 2.61 -0.60 -11.95
C GLU A 28 1.48 -0.54 -10.92
N VAL A 29 1.24 0.63 -10.34
CA VAL A 29 0.13 0.84 -9.39
C VAL A 29 -1.21 0.48 -10.04
N ARG A 30 -1.42 0.82 -11.31
CA ARG A 30 -2.62 0.47 -12.05
C ARG A 30 -2.74 -1.04 -12.30
N LEU A 31 -1.63 -1.71 -12.61
CA LEU A 31 -1.60 -3.15 -12.89
C LEU A 31 -1.96 -3.97 -11.65
N TRP A 32 -1.29 -3.74 -10.51
CA TRP A 32 -1.61 -4.52 -9.32
C TRP A 32 -2.95 -4.12 -8.69
N ASN A 33 -3.39 -2.86 -8.86
CA ASN A 33 -4.73 -2.44 -8.43
C ASN A 33 -5.86 -3.08 -9.28
N ARG A 34 -5.57 -3.66 -10.44
CA ARG A 34 -6.50 -4.48 -11.24
C ARG A 34 -6.58 -5.95 -10.76
N SER A 35 -5.63 -6.38 -9.97
CA SER A 35 -5.51 -7.77 -9.54
C SER A 35 -6.43 -8.08 -8.35
N ARG A 36 -7.25 -9.14 -8.47
CA ARG A 36 -8.09 -9.64 -7.39
C ARG A 36 -7.25 -10.14 -6.20
N ILE A 37 -6.10 -10.78 -6.47
CA ILE A 37 -5.20 -11.30 -5.44
C ILE A 37 -4.63 -10.16 -4.60
N PHE A 38 -4.24 -9.05 -5.24
CA PHE A 38 -3.80 -7.86 -4.53
C PHE A 38 -4.86 -7.34 -3.56
N HIS A 39 -6.12 -7.23 -3.99
CA HIS A 39 -7.20 -6.75 -3.13
C HIS A 39 -7.47 -7.69 -1.96
N ILE A 40 -7.40 -9.01 -2.17
CA ILE A 40 -7.57 -9.99 -1.08
C ILE A 40 -6.46 -9.84 -0.05
N LEU A 41 -5.20 -9.77 -0.47
CA LEU A 41 -4.05 -9.57 0.43
C LEU A 41 -4.11 -8.22 1.15
N PHE A 42 -4.53 -7.18 0.43
CA PHE A 42 -4.67 -5.84 1.00
C PHE A 42 -5.78 -5.79 2.06
N LEU A 43 -6.94 -6.38 1.78
CA LEU A 43 -8.06 -6.48 2.74
C LEU A 43 -7.66 -7.31 3.97
N LEU A 44 -6.96 -8.42 3.76
CA LEU A 44 -6.45 -9.24 4.87
C LEU A 44 -5.50 -8.44 5.76
N GLY A 45 -4.62 -7.65 5.15
CA GLY A 45 -3.71 -6.75 5.88
C GLY A 45 -4.40 -5.60 6.59
N MET A 46 -5.51 -5.09 6.04
CA MET A 46 -6.30 -4.02 6.67
C MET A 46 -7.17 -4.49 7.84
N LEU A 47 -7.44 -5.78 7.94
CA LEU A 47 -8.25 -6.34 9.04
C LEU A 47 -7.63 -6.06 10.41
N GLN A 48 -6.32 -6.17 10.53
CA GLN A 48 -5.59 -5.92 11.77
C GLN A 48 -5.64 -4.46 12.23
N PRO A 49 -5.27 -3.45 11.40
CA PRO A 49 -5.43 -2.04 11.77
C PRO A 49 -6.87 -1.68 12.13
N LEU A 50 -7.85 -2.24 11.43
CA LEU A 50 -9.26 -2.01 11.72
C LEU A 50 -9.64 -2.53 13.12
N ALA A 51 -9.19 -3.73 13.47
CA ALA A 51 -9.42 -4.28 14.82
C ALA A 51 -8.78 -3.40 15.91
N ARG A 52 -7.57 -2.88 15.65
CA ARG A 52 -6.90 -1.96 16.58
C ARG A 52 -7.58 -0.60 16.66
N PHE A 53 -8.11 -0.11 15.56
CA PHE A 53 -8.91 1.11 15.54
C PHE A 53 -10.15 1.01 16.45
N LEU A 54 -10.89 -0.08 16.33
CA LEU A 54 -12.04 -0.35 17.20
C LEU A 54 -11.63 -0.50 18.67
N GLN A 55 -10.48 -1.13 18.94
CA GLN A 55 -9.92 -1.25 20.30
C GLN A 55 -9.62 0.12 20.91
N ILE A 56 -8.94 1.02 20.17
CA ILE A 56 -8.60 2.36 20.65
C ILE A 56 -9.87 3.17 20.94
N LEU A 57 -10.85 3.13 20.05
CA LEU A 57 -12.12 3.83 20.26
C LEU A 57 -12.86 3.33 21.50
N SER A 58 -12.99 2.01 21.65
CA SER A 58 -13.69 1.42 22.82
C SER A 58 -12.94 1.68 24.11
N TYR A 59 -11.62 1.65 24.11
CA TYR A 59 -10.81 1.95 25.28
C TYR A 59 -10.98 3.40 25.73
N ASN A 60 -10.83 4.34 24.80
CA ASN A 60 -10.89 5.76 25.12
C ASN A 60 -12.31 6.19 25.55
N SER A 61 -13.35 5.68 24.90
CA SER A 61 -14.75 5.96 25.33
C SER A 61 -15.08 5.40 26.70
N ALA A 62 -14.58 4.20 27.05
CA ALA A 62 -14.80 3.62 28.37
C ALA A 62 -13.99 4.28 29.49
N MET A 63 -12.88 4.97 29.14
CA MET A 63 -12.12 5.76 30.15
C MET A 63 -12.75 7.11 30.43
N GLN A 64 -13.43 7.68 29.42
CA GLN A 64 -14.12 8.98 29.59
C GLN A 64 -15.44 8.84 30.37
N ASP A 65 -16.17 7.75 30.15
CA ASP A 65 -17.47 7.51 30.78
C ASP A 65 -17.38 6.37 31.82
N PRO A 66 -17.40 6.65 33.15
CA PRO A 66 -17.37 5.61 34.20
C PRO A 66 -18.57 4.67 34.15
N ASN A 67 -19.70 5.12 33.59
CA ASN A 67 -20.93 4.33 33.46
C ASN A 67 -21.00 3.52 32.14
N HIS A 68 -19.95 3.55 31.30
CA HIS A 68 -19.94 2.81 30.07
C HIS A 68 -20.01 1.28 30.33
N PRO A 69 -20.92 0.54 29.66
CA PRO A 69 -21.14 -0.90 29.96
C PRO A 69 -19.90 -1.77 29.78
N LEU A 70 -18.94 -1.32 28.98
CA LEU A 70 -17.68 -2.04 28.73
C LEU A 70 -16.54 -1.63 29.70
N ALA A 71 -16.71 -0.58 30.51
CA ALA A 71 -15.66 -0.10 31.41
C ALA A 71 -15.12 -1.18 32.37
N PRO A 72 -15.94 -2.03 33.05
CA PRO A 72 -15.43 -3.06 33.92
C PRO A 72 -14.63 -4.15 33.18
N LEU A 73 -15.04 -4.50 31.97
CA LEU A 73 -14.33 -5.48 31.14
C LEU A 73 -12.97 -4.91 30.66
N ILE A 74 -12.94 -3.68 30.20
CA ILE A 74 -11.72 -3.04 29.68
C ILE A 74 -10.68 -2.84 30.79
N ARG A 75 -11.12 -2.53 32.01
CA ARG A 75 -10.22 -2.41 33.17
C ARG A 75 -9.65 -3.73 33.65
N SER A 76 -10.40 -4.82 33.52
CA SER A 76 -9.95 -6.17 33.95
C SER A 76 -8.99 -6.83 32.96
N VAL A 77 -9.03 -6.43 31.68
CA VAL A 77 -8.30 -7.08 30.59
C VAL A 77 -7.07 -6.26 30.20
N THR A 78 -5.90 -6.75 30.60
CA THR A 78 -4.61 -6.03 30.43
C THR A 78 -4.22 -5.82 28.96
N TRP A 79 -4.56 -6.76 28.07
CA TRP A 79 -4.21 -6.64 26.65
C TRP A 79 -5.09 -5.68 25.84
N LEU A 80 -6.18 -5.16 26.44
CA LEU A 80 -7.01 -4.10 25.86
C LEU A 80 -6.46 -2.70 26.11
N LYS A 81 -5.48 -2.55 26.99
CA LYS A 81 -4.86 -1.24 27.27
C LYS A 81 -4.17 -0.70 26.02
N VAL A 82 -4.33 0.60 25.79
CA VAL A 82 -3.67 1.31 24.70
C VAL A 82 -2.33 1.82 25.21
N ASP A 83 -1.29 1.04 24.93
CA ASP A 83 0.09 1.33 25.32
C ASP A 83 1.02 1.26 24.09
N ASN A 84 2.27 1.63 24.25
CA ASN A 84 3.28 1.51 23.18
C ASN A 84 3.42 0.08 22.64
N GLU A 85 3.15 -0.93 23.46
CA GLU A 85 3.11 -2.33 23.04
C GLU A 85 2.03 -2.62 21.99
N LEU A 86 0.93 -1.87 21.98
CA LEU A 86 -0.13 -2.03 20.99
C LEU A 86 0.41 -1.75 19.58
N TYR A 87 1.17 -0.67 19.41
CA TYR A 87 1.75 -0.31 18.11
C TYR A 87 2.83 -1.29 17.67
N TYR A 88 3.65 -1.77 18.60
CA TYR A 88 4.64 -2.82 18.33
C TYR A 88 3.96 -4.11 17.87
N ASN A 89 2.95 -4.56 18.57
CA ASN A 89 2.18 -5.76 18.23
C ASN A 89 1.42 -5.61 16.92
N LEU A 90 0.94 -4.42 16.57
CA LEU A 90 0.32 -4.14 15.28
C LEU A 90 1.33 -4.42 14.15
N ILE A 91 2.52 -3.83 14.21
CA ILE A 91 3.53 -4.02 13.16
C ILE A 91 3.98 -5.49 13.10
N ARG A 92 4.22 -6.12 14.25
CA ARG A 92 4.66 -7.52 14.34
C ARG A 92 3.67 -8.49 13.71
N LEU A 93 2.38 -8.35 14.01
CA LEU A 93 1.33 -9.22 13.49
C LEU A 93 1.01 -8.92 12.01
N GLN A 94 1.21 -7.71 11.57
CA GLN A 94 0.99 -7.30 10.18
C GLN A 94 2.13 -7.72 9.25
N ALA A 95 3.35 -7.88 9.79
CA ALA A 95 4.56 -8.17 9.01
C ALA A 95 4.42 -9.37 8.04
N PRO A 96 3.86 -10.52 8.41
CA PRO A 96 3.73 -11.66 7.48
C PRO A 96 2.87 -11.31 6.26
N VAL A 97 1.76 -10.61 6.46
CA VAL A 97 0.86 -10.22 5.36
C VAL A 97 1.50 -9.18 4.46
N VAL A 98 2.25 -8.24 5.04
CA VAL A 98 3.02 -7.24 4.28
C VAL A 98 4.09 -7.91 3.44
N ILE A 99 4.83 -8.88 4.00
CA ILE A 99 5.85 -9.62 3.25
C ILE A 99 5.21 -10.36 2.07
N LEU A 100 4.07 -11.03 2.27
CA LEU A 100 3.36 -11.70 1.18
C LEU A 100 2.89 -10.72 0.10
N LEU A 101 2.39 -9.55 0.50
CA LEU A 101 2.01 -8.48 -0.44
C LEU A 101 3.20 -7.98 -1.24
N LEU A 102 4.33 -7.69 -0.57
CA LEU A 102 5.56 -7.22 -1.22
C LEU A 102 6.14 -8.26 -2.17
N LEU A 103 6.12 -9.54 -1.80
CA LEU A 103 6.53 -10.64 -2.69
C LEU A 103 5.61 -10.73 -3.91
N TYR A 104 4.31 -10.62 -3.72
CA TYR A 104 3.35 -10.66 -4.82
C TYR A 104 3.54 -9.49 -5.79
N VAL A 105 3.63 -8.26 -5.27
CA VAL A 105 3.82 -7.05 -6.09
C VAL A 105 5.19 -7.06 -6.76
N GLY A 106 6.26 -7.36 -6.02
CA GLY A 106 7.63 -7.35 -6.53
C GLY A 106 7.89 -8.44 -7.56
N ALA A 107 7.47 -9.67 -7.29
CA ALA A 107 7.61 -10.76 -8.25
C ALA A 107 6.73 -10.51 -9.49
N GLY A 108 5.49 -10.04 -9.30
CA GLY A 108 4.58 -9.71 -10.38
C GLY A 108 5.14 -8.65 -11.32
N ALA A 109 5.73 -7.60 -10.77
CA ALA A 109 6.31 -6.49 -11.53
C ALA A 109 7.44 -6.93 -12.48
N VAL A 110 8.31 -7.84 -12.05
CA VAL A 110 9.45 -8.32 -12.85
C VAL A 110 9.05 -9.47 -13.78
N CYS A 111 8.30 -10.45 -13.26
CA CYS A 111 7.92 -11.64 -14.03
C CYS A 111 6.97 -11.31 -15.19
N ALA A 112 6.03 -10.38 -14.98
CA ALA A 112 5.10 -9.96 -16.04
C ALA A 112 5.83 -9.30 -17.21
N ASP A 113 6.80 -8.44 -16.93
CA ASP A 113 7.57 -7.75 -17.95
C ASP A 113 8.44 -8.73 -18.76
N ARG A 114 9.08 -9.68 -18.08
CA ARG A 114 9.87 -10.72 -18.74
C ARG A 114 8.99 -11.62 -19.62
N LYS A 115 7.84 -12.05 -19.12
CA LYS A 115 6.89 -12.89 -19.87
C LYS A 115 6.39 -12.20 -21.14
N ASN A 116 6.11 -10.91 -21.06
CA ASN A 116 5.56 -10.12 -22.16
C ASN A 116 6.64 -9.46 -23.04
N ARG A 117 7.92 -9.77 -22.83
CA ARG A 117 9.08 -9.17 -23.54
C ARG A 117 9.05 -7.64 -23.56
N LEU A 118 8.52 -7.03 -22.49
CA LEU A 118 8.40 -5.57 -22.40
C LEU A 118 9.77 -4.89 -22.31
N TRP A 119 10.81 -5.59 -21.89
CA TRP A 119 12.18 -5.09 -21.84
C TRP A 119 12.68 -4.62 -23.20
N ASP A 120 12.42 -5.40 -24.27
CA ASP A 120 12.80 -5.03 -25.63
C ASP A 120 12.11 -3.73 -26.07
N ILE A 121 10.87 -3.51 -25.63
CA ILE A 121 10.10 -2.30 -25.91
C ILE A 121 10.57 -1.12 -25.07
N TYR A 122 10.87 -1.33 -23.80
CA TYR A 122 11.35 -0.24 -22.92
C TYR A 122 12.73 0.26 -23.35
N PHE A 123 13.65 -0.64 -23.68
CA PHE A 123 15.01 -0.25 -24.07
C PHE A 123 15.14 0.21 -25.53
N SER A 124 14.14 -0.04 -26.38
CA SER A 124 14.05 0.57 -27.71
C SER A 124 13.61 2.04 -27.67
N LYS A 125 13.05 2.50 -26.54
CA LYS A 125 12.67 3.89 -26.31
C LYS A 125 13.76 4.61 -25.49
N PRO A 126 13.81 5.96 -25.51
CA PRO A 126 14.81 6.71 -24.75
C PRO A 126 14.49 6.72 -23.23
N ILE A 127 14.24 5.54 -22.66
CA ILE A 127 14.06 5.33 -21.22
C ILE A 127 15.36 4.71 -20.70
N HIS A 128 15.95 5.35 -19.69
CA HIS A 128 17.15 4.80 -19.06
C HIS A 128 16.76 3.64 -18.13
N TRP A 129 17.65 2.67 -18.00
CA TRP A 129 17.42 1.49 -17.15
C TRP A 129 17.13 1.86 -15.69
N TYR A 130 17.72 2.94 -15.18
CA TYR A 130 17.49 3.43 -13.83
C TYR A 130 16.08 4.02 -13.65
N ASP A 131 15.50 4.67 -14.67
CA ASP A 131 14.12 5.19 -14.61
C ASP A 131 13.12 4.03 -14.43
N TYR A 132 13.36 2.94 -15.15
CA TYR A 132 12.60 1.71 -15.03
C TYR A 132 12.74 1.10 -13.62
N LEU A 133 13.97 0.93 -13.13
CA LEU A 133 14.25 0.33 -11.83
C LEU A 133 13.65 1.14 -10.69
N ILE A 134 13.83 2.46 -10.71
CA ILE A 134 13.28 3.36 -9.70
C ILE A 134 11.75 3.29 -9.69
N GLY A 135 11.10 3.32 -10.86
CA GLY A 135 9.64 3.23 -10.94
C GLY A 135 9.11 1.93 -10.34
N LYS A 136 9.76 0.79 -10.61
CA LYS A 136 9.40 -0.52 -10.06
C LYS A 136 9.62 -0.60 -8.55
N LEU A 137 10.78 -0.15 -8.06
CA LEU A 137 11.07 -0.12 -6.62
C LEU A 137 10.10 0.76 -5.85
N LEU A 138 9.81 1.95 -6.37
CA LEU A 138 8.85 2.85 -5.75
C LEU A 138 7.45 2.25 -5.66
N SER A 139 7.00 1.49 -6.66
CA SER A 139 5.69 0.84 -6.62
C SER A 139 5.62 -0.23 -5.52
N VAL A 140 6.69 -1.02 -5.34
CA VAL A 140 6.78 -2.02 -4.26
C VAL A 140 6.81 -1.34 -2.89
N ILE A 141 7.66 -0.33 -2.71
CA ILE A 141 7.74 0.45 -1.46
C ILE A 141 6.40 1.09 -1.14
N PHE A 142 5.75 1.71 -2.13
CA PHE A 142 4.45 2.35 -1.96
C PHE A 142 3.37 1.36 -1.54
N SER A 143 3.34 0.14 -2.09
CA SER A 143 2.39 -0.90 -1.69
C SER A 143 2.57 -1.32 -0.23
N GLY A 144 3.80 -1.46 0.24
CA GLY A 144 4.10 -1.77 1.64
C GLY A 144 3.75 -0.61 2.58
N LEU A 145 4.14 0.62 2.22
CA LEU A 145 3.83 1.81 3.02
C LEU A 145 2.32 2.07 3.12
N SER A 146 1.57 1.82 2.05
CA SER A 146 0.12 2.01 2.07
C SER A 146 -0.57 1.09 3.06
N LEU A 147 -0.04 -0.11 3.27
CA LEU A 147 -0.60 -1.09 4.21
C LEU A 147 -0.11 -0.90 5.65
N THR A 148 1.10 -0.38 5.87
CA THR A 148 1.69 -0.23 7.21
C THR A 148 1.63 1.19 7.74
N PHE A 149 2.19 2.13 6.99
CA PHE A 149 2.39 3.50 7.46
C PHE A 149 1.08 4.29 7.55
N ILE A 150 0.23 4.20 6.52
CA ILE A 150 -1.04 4.94 6.49
C ILE A 150 -1.95 4.55 7.67
N PRO A 151 -2.24 3.26 7.91
CA PRO A 151 -3.05 2.88 9.07
C PRO A 151 -2.40 3.22 10.40
N ALA A 152 -1.09 3.08 10.55
CA ALA A 152 -0.39 3.42 11.79
C ALA A 152 -0.53 4.91 12.13
N VAL A 153 -0.39 5.81 11.14
CA VAL A 153 -0.57 7.25 11.35
C VAL A 153 -2.02 7.58 11.71
N ILE A 154 -3.00 6.95 11.04
CA ILE A 154 -4.42 7.13 11.35
C ILE A 154 -4.72 6.69 12.80
N LEU A 155 -4.21 5.54 13.23
CA LEU A 155 -4.38 5.04 14.59
C LEU A 155 -3.75 5.98 15.64
N MET A 156 -2.55 6.47 15.37
CA MET A 156 -1.86 7.41 16.25
C MET A 156 -2.62 8.74 16.35
N PHE A 157 -3.15 9.23 15.24
CA PHE A 157 -3.95 10.45 15.22
C PHE A 157 -5.27 10.28 15.97
N THR A 158 -5.96 9.16 15.80
CA THR A 158 -7.22 8.87 16.53
C THR A 158 -6.99 8.76 18.04
N ASP A 159 -5.92 8.08 18.47
CA ASP A 159 -5.58 7.99 19.90
C ASP A 159 -5.27 9.38 20.50
N TYR A 160 -4.56 10.23 19.75
CA TYR A 160 -4.26 11.59 20.18
C TYR A 160 -5.51 12.46 20.31
N VAL A 161 -6.41 12.40 19.31
CA VAL A 161 -7.66 13.20 19.34
C VAL A 161 -8.58 12.74 20.44
N THR A 162 -8.79 11.44 20.61
CA THR A 162 -9.70 10.89 21.60
C THR A 162 -9.22 11.05 23.04
N LYS A 163 -7.91 11.16 23.29
CA LYS A 163 -7.37 11.49 24.62
C LYS A 163 -7.52 12.97 25.00
N LYS A 164 -7.69 13.84 24.01
CA LYS A 164 -7.77 15.29 24.25
C LYS A 164 -9.20 15.79 24.42
N THR A 165 -10.19 15.03 23.96
CA THR A 165 -11.62 15.35 24.11
C THR A 165 -12.16 14.80 25.40
#